data_cc2208a1a84a2d8c799bf821e0c62c65
#
_entry.id   cc2208a1a84a2d8c799bf821e0c62c65
#
_cell.length_a   1.000
_cell.length_b   1.000
_cell.length_c   1.000
_cell.angle_alpha   90.00
_cell.angle_beta   90.00
_cell.angle_gamma   90.00
#
_symmetry.space_group_name_H-M   'P 1'
#
loop_
_entity.id
_entity.type
_entity.pdbx_description
1 polymer ?
#
loop_
_entity_poly.entity_id
_entity_poly.type
_entity_poly.pdbx_seq_one_letter_code
_entity_poly.pdbx_strand_id
1 'polypeptide(L)'
;PFNYTNTNDSILVSPSVTTTYSINYVNDIVCTNDTNKSHTIKVNPLPNPVISPEFYEIYPGEDITLAAGTYSYYWWYDENDYLISENNNLVVDSTLTTYLIVESANGCFRKSTNAVVEQIPRVYFFIPNTFTPNGDEHNELLVTIGSNIETFYMIITNRWGEVVYTTNDINKFWDGKSKGSPAEQGTYTYQVDIIGKDKRLFNTTGTVNAIY
;
A
#
# COMPACT_ATOMS: atom_id res chain seq x y z
N PRO A 1 -30.27 34.57 -15.58
CA PRO A 1 -31.68 34.41 -15.25
C PRO A 1 -32.40 33.85 -16.47
N PHE A 2 -33.02 32.67 -16.31
CA PHE A 2 -33.83 32.06 -17.35
C PHE A 2 -35.25 32.54 -17.10
N ASN A 3 -35.86 33.27 -18.09
CA ASN A 3 -37.24 33.66 -18.05
C ASN A 3 -38.09 32.52 -18.64
N TYR A 4 -38.79 31.80 -17.78
CA TYR A 4 -39.82 30.87 -18.22
C TYR A 4 -41.20 31.58 -18.14
N THR A 5 -41.91 31.69 -19.23
CA THR A 5 -43.32 32.01 -19.24
C THR A 5 -44.09 30.69 -19.30
N ASN A 6 -44.74 30.32 -18.22
CA ASN A 6 -45.56 29.11 -18.16
C ASN A 6 -46.96 29.47 -17.68
N THR A 7 -47.96 28.89 -18.32
CA THR A 7 -49.38 29.02 -17.94
C THR A 7 -49.84 27.96 -16.96
N ASN A 8 -48.94 27.09 -16.51
CA ASN A 8 -49.24 26.06 -15.53
C ASN A 8 -48.92 26.54 -14.09
N ASP A 9 -49.68 26.05 -13.12
CA ASP A 9 -49.58 26.41 -11.71
C ASP A 9 -48.29 25.89 -11.02
N SER A 10 -47.45 25.11 -11.73
CA SER A 10 -46.23 24.54 -11.20
C SER A 10 -45.12 24.41 -12.25
N ILE A 11 -43.88 24.55 -11.81
CA ILE A 11 -42.67 24.32 -12.60
C ILE A 11 -41.77 23.34 -11.88
N LEU A 12 -41.32 22.29 -12.59
CA LEU A 12 -40.33 21.37 -12.12
C LEU A 12 -38.94 21.90 -12.44
N VAL A 13 -38.06 22.00 -11.42
CA VAL A 13 -36.68 22.47 -11.57
C VAL A 13 -35.71 21.49 -10.89
N SER A 14 -34.50 21.34 -11.47
CA SER A 14 -33.45 20.49 -10.95
C SER A 14 -32.10 21.25 -11.00
N PRO A 15 -31.85 22.18 -10.06
CA PRO A 15 -30.63 22.95 -10.05
C PRO A 15 -29.45 22.11 -9.58
N SER A 16 -28.30 22.29 -10.21
CA SER A 16 -27.03 21.68 -9.81
C SER A 16 -26.27 22.46 -8.73
N VAL A 17 -26.69 23.70 -8.46
CA VAL A 17 -26.16 24.58 -7.41
C VAL A 17 -27.33 25.24 -6.70
N THR A 18 -27.09 25.68 -5.45
CA THR A 18 -28.11 26.41 -4.69
C THR A 18 -28.65 27.60 -5.52
N THR A 19 -29.95 27.57 -5.83
CA THR A 19 -30.58 28.51 -6.73
C THR A 19 -31.85 29.08 -6.10
N THR A 20 -32.03 30.41 -6.22
CA THR A 20 -33.25 31.10 -5.80
C THR A 20 -34.11 31.37 -7.02
N TYR A 21 -35.36 30.91 -6.98
CA TYR A 21 -36.36 31.12 -7.99
C TYR A 21 -37.30 32.21 -7.51
N SER A 22 -37.67 33.18 -8.38
CA SER A 22 -38.61 34.25 -8.06
C SER A 22 -39.78 34.17 -9.02
N ILE A 23 -41.00 34.35 -8.48
CA ILE A 23 -42.23 34.36 -9.22
C ILE A 23 -42.72 35.80 -9.23
N ASN A 24 -42.87 36.35 -10.43
CA ASN A 24 -43.47 37.66 -10.63
C ASN A 24 -44.90 37.47 -11.18
N TYR A 25 -45.89 37.99 -10.51
CA TYR A 25 -47.26 38.06 -11.00
C TYR A 25 -47.44 39.34 -11.85
N VAL A 26 -47.89 39.15 -13.07
CA VAL A 26 -48.42 40.26 -13.85
C VAL A 26 -49.94 40.13 -13.81
N ASN A 27 -50.63 41.05 -13.13
CA ASN A 27 -52.07 41.03 -13.01
C ASN A 27 -52.64 42.17 -13.90
N ASP A 28 -53.40 41.82 -14.91
CA ASP A 28 -54.00 42.78 -15.85
C ASP A 28 -55.20 43.59 -15.27
N ILE A 29 -55.53 43.33 -13.99
CA ILE A 29 -56.62 44.03 -13.30
C ILE A 29 -56.02 44.84 -12.15
N VAL A 30 -56.30 46.11 -12.13
CA VAL A 30 -55.82 47.15 -11.21
C VAL A 30 -55.95 46.78 -9.72
N CYS A 31 -55.02 45.98 -9.23
CA CYS A 31 -54.76 45.80 -7.81
C CYS A 31 -53.26 45.84 -7.58
N THR A 32 -52.79 46.97 -7.10
CA THR A 32 -51.38 47.22 -6.75
C THR A 32 -50.94 46.42 -5.53
N ASN A 33 -50.55 45.15 -5.73
CA ASN A 33 -49.66 44.43 -4.81
C ASN A 33 -48.83 43.43 -5.63
N ASP A 34 -47.74 43.92 -6.20
CA ASP A 34 -46.66 43.08 -6.71
C ASP A 34 -46.00 42.35 -5.55
N THR A 35 -46.51 41.20 -5.21
CA THR A 35 -45.85 40.35 -4.23
C THR A 35 -44.92 39.36 -4.97
N ASN A 36 -43.69 39.78 -5.18
CA ASN A 36 -42.63 38.88 -5.61
C ASN A 36 -42.42 37.83 -4.53
N LYS A 37 -42.68 36.55 -4.84
CA LYS A 37 -42.35 35.44 -3.96
C LYS A 37 -41.10 34.75 -4.49
N SER A 38 -40.14 34.48 -3.61
CA SER A 38 -38.95 33.73 -3.93
C SER A 38 -38.88 32.47 -3.11
N HIS A 39 -38.33 31.42 -3.69
CA HIS A 39 -38.04 30.17 -3.04
C HIS A 39 -36.62 29.74 -3.39
N THR A 40 -35.81 29.40 -2.37
CA THR A 40 -34.43 28.94 -2.54
C THR A 40 -34.38 27.43 -2.41
N ILE A 41 -33.92 26.75 -3.48
CA ILE A 41 -33.59 25.34 -3.43
C ILE A 41 -32.11 25.25 -3.06
N LYS A 42 -31.83 24.73 -1.87
CA LYS A 42 -30.48 24.50 -1.40
C LYS A 42 -29.97 23.19 -1.95
N VAL A 43 -28.89 23.22 -2.74
CA VAL A 43 -28.17 22.02 -3.20
C VAL A 43 -26.98 21.81 -2.28
N ASN A 44 -26.95 20.67 -1.58
CA ASN A 44 -25.83 20.30 -0.72
C ASN A 44 -24.73 19.64 -1.57
N PRO A 45 -23.46 20.00 -1.36
CA PRO A 45 -22.36 19.34 -2.07
C PRO A 45 -22.26 17.87 -1.64
N LEU A 46 -21.94 17.00 -2.60
CA LEU A 46 -21.59 15.62 -2.29
C LEU A 46 -20.30 15.57 -1.47
N PRO A 47 -20.17 14.64 -0.53
CA PRO A 47 -18.90 14.40 0.14
C PRO A 47 -17.84 13.94 -0.88
N ASN A 48 -16.55 14.10 -0.53
CA ASN A 48 -15.44 13.66 -1.37
C ASN A 48 -14.47 12.81 -0.53
N PRO A 49 -14.80 11.54 -0.22
CA PRO A 49 -13.95 10.69 0.56
C PRO A 49 -12.70 10.32 -0.23
N VAL A 50 -11.54 10.60 0.37
CA VAL A 50 -10.23 10.17 -0.11
C VAL A 50 -9.59 9.34 0.99
N ILE A 51 -9.37 8.05 0.74
CA ILE A 51 -8.71 7.16 1.69
C ILE A 51 -7.23 7.49 1.70
N SER A 52 -6.64 7.57 2.88
CA SER A 52 -5.21 7.82 3.05
C SER A 52 -4.62 6.86 4.09
N PRO A 53 -3.53 6.16 3.74
CA PRO A 53 -2.93 6.10 2.39
C PRO A 53 -3.79 5.32 1.39
N GLU A 54 -3.66 5.62 0.09
CA GLU A 54 -4.38 4.92 -1.00
C GLU A 54 -3.71 3.60 -1.38
N PHE A 55 -2.38 3.52 -1.26
CA PHE A 55 -1.59 2.30 -1.41
C PHE A 55 -0.56 2.21 -0.29
N TYR A 56 -0.41 1.03 0.29
CA TYR A 56 0.58 0.77 1.32
C TYR A 56 1.03 -0.69 1.33
N GLU A 57 2.33 -0.88 1.60
CA GLU A 57 2.94 -2.20 1.81
C GLU A 57 3.20 -2.41 3.30
N ILE A 58 2.80 -3.56 3.84
CA ILE A 58 3.08 -3.96 5.21
C ILE A 58 3.85 -5.28 5.23
N TYR A 59 4.65 -5.50 6.28
CA TYR A 59 5.24 -6.81 6.55
C TYR A 59 4.34 -7.65 7.46
N PRO A 60 4.50 -8.99 7.47
CA PRO A 60 3.79 -9.84 8.42
C PRO A 60 3.99 -9.38 9.87
N GLY A 61 2.89 -9.18 10.59
CA GLY A 61 2.85 -8.67 11.96
C GLY A 61 2.85 -7.15 12.09
N GLU A 62 2.81 -6.42 10.98
CA GLU A 62 2.56 -4.97 10.95
C GLU A 62 1.12 -4.67 10.57
N ASP A 63 0.63 -3.51 10.94
CA ASP A 63 -0.69 -2.99 10.58
C ASP A 63 -0.59 -1.54 10.11
N ILE A 64 -1.61 -1.11 9.38
CA ILE A 64 -1.79 0.27 8.93
C ILE A 64 -3.21 0.73 9.21
N THR A 65 -3.36 1.97 9.61
CA THR A 65 -4.68 2.60 9.78
C THR A 65 -5.03 3.44 8.56
N LEU A 66 -6.10 3.08 7.88
CA LEU A 66 -6.69 3.86 6.79
C LEU A 66 -7.72 4.84 7.35
N ALA A 67 -7.71 6.07 6.86
CA ALA A 67 -8.63 7.13 7.24
C ALA A 67 -9.10 7.94 6.01
N ALA A 68 -10.24 8.60 6.10
CA ALA A 68 -10.83 9.31 4.95
C ALA A 68 -11.47 10.66 5.31
N GLY A 69 -10.96 11.33 6.34
CA GLY A 69 -11.50 12.62 6.80
C GLY A 69 -12.72 12.46 7.71
N THR A 70 -13.52 13.55 7.88
CA THR A 70 -14.61 13.58 8.83
C THR A 70 -15.97 13.60 8.14
N TYR A 71 -16.79 12.59 8.44
CA TYR A 71 -18.15 12.41 7.94
C TYR A 71 -19.10 12.00 9.08
N SER A 72 -20.39 11.92 8.81
CA SER A 72 -21.38 11.50 9.83
C SER A 72 -21.39 9.99 10.02
N TYR A 73 -21.26 9.25 8.93
CA TYR A 73 -21.24 7.79 8.95
C TYR A 73 -20.21 7.26 7.94
N TYR A 74 -19.71 6.03 8.19
CA TYR A 74 -18.68 5.34 7.44
C TYR A 74 -19.08 3.89 7.24
N TRP A 75 -18.88 3.35 6.03
CA TRP A 75 -19.05 1.94 5.70
C TRP A 75 -17.91 1.50 4.82
N TRP A 76 -17.00 0.72 5.41
CA TRP A 76 -15.87 0.13 4.72
C TRP A 76 -16.24 -1.22 4.14
N TYR A 77 -15.93 -1.45 2.87
CA TYR A 77 -16.21 -2.66 2.14
C TYR A 77 -14.93 -3.23 1.54
N ASP A 78 -14.87 -4.57 1.41
CA ASP A 78 -13.85 -5.24 0.60
C ASP A 78 -14.18 -5.17 -0.90
N GLU A 79 -13.33 -5.79 -1.72
CA GLU A 79 -13.51 -5.85 -3.18
C GLU A 79 -14.74 -6.69 -3.62
N ASN A 80 -15.29 -7.52 -2.74
CA ASN A 80 -16.46 -8.36 -2.97
C ASN A 80 -17.77 -7.74 -2.42
N ASP A 81 -17.72 -6.47 -2.04
CA ASP A 81 -18.84 -5.73 -1.45
C ASP A 81 -19.31 -6.24 -0.08
N TYR A 82 -18.44 -6.96 0.69
CA TYR A 82 -18.71 -7.30 2.08
C TYR A 82 -18.36 -6.13 2.99
N LEU A 83 -19.27 -5.78 3.90
CA LEU A 83 -19.04 -4.75 4.92
C LEU A 83 -18.02 -5.26 5.94
N ILE A 84 -16.91 -4.50 6.08
CA ILE A 84 -15.80 -4.82 6.99
C ILE A 84 -15.92 -4.04 8.30
N SER A 85 -16.26 -2.74 8.23
CA SER A 85 -16.27 -1.85 9.37
C SER A 85 -17.19 -0.64 9.15
N GLU A 86 -17.70 -0.08 10.26
CA GLU A 86 -18.46 1.17 10.29
C GLU A 86 -17.73 2.27 11.09
N ASN A 87 -16.47 2.03 11.44
CA ASN A 87 -15.66 3.01 12.16
C ASN A 87 -15.14 4.11 11.22
N ASN A 88 -14.76 5.24 11.79
CA ASN A 88 -14.14 6.34 11.04
C ASN A 88 -12.77 5.98 10.45
N ASN A 89 -12.09 4.97 11.01
CA ASN A 89 -10.83 4.41 10.52
C ASN A 89 -10.96 2.90 10.35
N LEU A 90 -10.13 2.33 9.48
CA LEU A 90 -9.97 0.89 9.29
C LEU A 90 -8.52 0.50 9.57
N VAL A 91 -8.30 -0.40 10.52
CA VAL A 91 -6.99 -1.03 10.77
C VAL A 91 -6.88 -2.27 9.89
N VAL A 92 -5.79 -2.39 9.15
CA VAL A 92 -5.53 -3.47 8.20
C VAL A 92 -4.18 -4.09 8.51
N ASP A 93 -4.14 -5.40 8.75
CA ASP A 93 -2.95 -6.20 9.12
C ASP A 93 -2.60 -7.29 8.08
N SER A 94 -3.31 -7.31 6.97
CA SER A 94 -3.18 -8.31 5.90
C SER A 94 -3.47 -7.66 4.54
N THR A 95 -3.22 -8.39 3.45
CA THR A 95 -3.57 -7.90 2.10
C THR A 95 -5.06 -7.64 1.99
N LEU A 96 -5.42 -6.42 1.62
CA LEU A 96 -6.79 -5.98 1.48
C LEU A 96 -6.92 -4.92 0.39
N THR A 97 -7.91 -5.09 -0.49
CA THR A 97 -8.44 -4.02 -1.33
C THR A 97 -9.77 -3.57 -0.74
N THR A 98 -9.89 -2.30 -0.42
CA THR A 98 -11.07 -1.74 0.26
C THR A 98 -11.52 -0.45 -0.37
N TYR A 99 -12.79 -0.14 -0.21
CA TYR A 99 -13.36 1.17 -0.48
C TYR A 99 -14.27 1.61 0.66
N LEU A 100 -14.60 2.88 0.69
CA LEU A 100 -15.42 3.49 1.71
C LEU A 100 -16.64 4.16 1.10
N ILE A 101 -17.81 3.97 1.67
CA ILE A 101 -18.97 4.81 1.47
C ILE A 101 -19.11 5.71 2.70
N VAL A 102 -19.35 6.99 2.48
CA VAL A 102 -19.58 7.95 3.57
C VAL A 102 -20.91 8.66 3.40
N GLU A 103 -21.46 9.11 4.53
CA GLU A 103 -22.60 10.03 4.56
C GLU A 103 -22.18 11.36 5.17
N SER A 104 -22.49 12.46 4.48
CA SER A 104 -22.28 13.80 5.01
C SER A 104 -23.38 14.21 6.02
N ALA A 105 -23.16 15.29 6.77
CA ALA A 105 -24.15 15.84 7.70
C ALA A 105 -25.49 16.26 7.04
N ASN A 106 -25.51 16.37 5.71
CA ASN A 106 -26.71 16.70 4.94
C ASN A 106 -27.39 15.46 4.34
N GLY A 107 -27.01 14.23 4.72
CA GLY A 107 -27.58 12.99 4.23
C GLY A 107 -27.16 12.62 2.79
N CYS A 108 -26.05 13.16 2.27
CA CYS A 108 -25.54 12.83 0.96
C CYS A 108 -24.47 11.73 1.05
N PHE A 109 -24.60 10.71 0.19
CA PHE A 109 -23.69 9.56 0.15
C PHE A 109 -22.70 9.65 -1.02
N ARG A 110 -21.48 9.17 -0.80
CA ARG A 110 -20.51 8.97 -1.88
C ARG A 110 -19.52 7.84 -1.55
N LYS A 111 -19.19 7.06 -2.59
CA LYS A 111 -18.15 6.04 -2.60
C LYS A 111 -16.79 6.70 -2.88
N SER A 112 -15.73 6.26 -2.19
CA SER A 112 -14.32 6.61 -2.48
C SER A 112 -13.79 5.86 -3.70
N THR A 113 -12.56 6.18 -4.12
CA THR A 113 -11.68 5.27 -4.85
C THR A 113 -11.28 4.10 -3.95
N ASN A 114 -10.74 3.02 -4.54
CA ASN A 114 -10.21 1.92 -3.76
C ASN A 114 -8.89 2.33 -3.12
N ALA A 115 -8.62 1.77 -1.94
CA ALA A 115 -7.29 1.72 -1.33
C ALA A 115 -6.81 0.27 -1.31
N VAL A 116 -5.50 0.08 -1.47
CA VAL A 116 -4.87 -1.24 -1.50
C VAL A 116 -3.80 -1.31 -0.42
N VAL A 117 -3.92 -2.29 0.45
CA VAL A 117 -2.86 -2.69 1.38
C VAL A 117 -2.32 -4.03 0.89
N GLU A 118 -1.03 -4.13 0.67
CA GLU A 118 -0.36 -5.35 0.23
C GLU A 118 0.60 -5.84 1.31
N GLN A 119 0.39 -7.08 1.78
CA GLN A 119 1.33 -7.71 2.69
C GLN A 119 2.46 -8.35 1.89
N ILE A 120 3.67 -7.80 2.02
CA ILE A 120 4.87 -8.27 1.32
C ILE A 120 5.74 -9.14 2.21
N PRO A 121 6.32 -10.23 1.70
CA PRO A 121 7.13 -11.11 2.50
C PRO A 121 8.48 -10.46 2.84
N ARG A 122 8.85 -10.46 4.13
CA ARG A 122 10.16 -9.98 4.59
C ARG A 122 11.29 -10.90 4.10
N VAL A 123 12.35 -10.30 3.55
CA VAL A 123 13.59 -11.05 3.24
C VAL A 123 14.20 -11.58 4.52
N TYR A 124 14.56 -12.84 4.52
CA TYR A 124 15.39 -13.46 5.54
C TYR A 124 16.66 -14.00 4.89
N PHE A 125 17.81 -13.76 5.52
CA PHE A 125 19.10 -14.30 5.11
C PHE A 125 19.98 -14.55 6.33
N PHE A 126 20.63 -15.70 6.35
CA PHE A 126 21.58 -16.10 7.38
C PHE A 126 22.77 -16.80 6.73
N ILE A 127 23.96 -16.48 7.21
CA ILE A 127 25.22 -17.14 6.88
C ILE A 127 25.97 -17.48 8.16
N PRO A 128 26.43 -18.74 8.35
CA PRO A 128 27.25 -19.11 9.51
C PRO A 128 28.57 -18.34 9.52
N ASN A 129 29.10 -18.10 10.69
CA ASN A 129 30.40 -17.44 10.86
C ASN A 129 31.59 -18.42 10.89
N THR A 130 31.32 -19.74 10.82
CA THR A 130 32.34 -20.79 10.86
C THR A 130 31.82 -22.04 10.17
N PHE A 131 32.70 -22.77 9.48
CA PHE A 131 32.47 -24.10 8.94
C PHE A 131 33.77 -24.89 8.95
N THR A 132 33.69 -26.22 8.84
CA THR A 132 34.82 -27.13 9.03
C THR A 132 34.99 -28.09 7.86
N PRO A 133 35.56 -27.64 6.72
CA PRO A 133 35.74 -28.49 5.54
C PRO A 133 36.93 -29.46 5.69
N ASN A 134 36.86 -30.36 6.70
CA ASN A 134 37.94 -31.26 7.11
C ASN A 134 37.74 -32.72 6.67
N GLY A 135 36.60 -33.03 6.02
CA GLY A 135 36.27 -34.35 5.49
C GLY A 135 35.67 -35.32 6.52
N ASP A 136 35.15 -34.82 7.63
CA ASP A 136 34.49 -35.61 8.69
C ASP A 136 32.96 -35.76 8.50
N GLU A 137 32.43 -35.28 7.37
CA GLU A 137 31.01 -35.25 6.98
C GLU A 137 30.15 -34.27 7.80
N HIS A 138 30.74 -33.40 8.62
CA HIS A 138 30.04 -32.40 9.44
C HIS A 138 30.53 -30.99 9.09
N ASN A 139 29.58 -30.10 8.80
CA ASN A 139 29.84 -28.67 8.48
C ASN A 139 30.86 -28.45 7.35
N GLU A 140 30.94 -29.40 6.40
CA GLU A 140 31.83 -29.35 5.25
C GLU A 140 31.59 -28.19 4.28
N LEU A 141 30.38 -27.62 4.34
CA LEU A 141 29.92 -26.56 3.45
C LEU A 141 29.53 -25.32 4.24
N LEU A 142 29.84 -24.16 3.71
CA LEU A 142 29.30 -22.90 4.20
C LEU A 142 27.84 -22.77 3.73
N VAL A 143 26.91 -23.35 4.50
CA VAL A 143 25.49 -23.38 4.15
C VAL A 143 24.85 -22.02 4.43
N THR A 144 24.37 -21.35 3.38
CA THR A 144 23.57 -20.13 3.48
C THR A 144 22.09 -20.48 3.51
N ILE A 145 21.32 -19.75 4.32
CA ILE A 145 19.87 -19.93 4.42
C ILE A 145 19.20 -18.61 4.11
N GLY A 146 18.17 -18.65 3.26
CA GLY A 146 17.39 -17.47 2.97
C GLY A 146 16.00 -17.77 2.43
N SER A 147 15.12 -16.81 2.58
CA SER A 147 13.76 -16.87 2.05
C SER A 147 13.33 -15.52 1.49
N ASN A 148 12.34 -15.54 0.59
CA ASN A 148 11.79 -14.37 -0.07
C ASN A 148 12.84 -13.57 -0.88
N ILE A 149 13.82 -14.28 -1.42
CA ILE A 149 14.89 -13.77 -2.27
C ILE A 149 14.52 -13.97 -3.73
N GLU A 150 14.66 -12.93 -4.54
CA GLU A 150 14.47 -12.96 -5.99
C GLU A 150 15.81 -13.13 -6.71
N THR A 151 16.80 -12.33 -6.31
CA THR A 151 18.17 -12.47 -6.82
C THR A 151 19.15 -12.52 -5.66
N PHE A 152 20.20 -13.29 -5.85
CA PHE A 152 21.27 -13.53 -4.89
C PHE A 152 22.60 -13.47 -5.59
N TYR A 153 23.58 -12.79 -5.01
CA TYR A 153 24.95 -12.83 -5.44
C TYR A 153 25.87 -12.78 -4.24
N MET A 154 26.85 -13.69 -4.15
CA MET A 154 27.81 -13.75 -3.08
C MET A 154 29.23 -13.87 -3.63
N ILE A 155 30.13 -13.10 -3.04
CA ILE A 155 31.59 -13.19 -3.24
C ILE A 155 32.23 -13.50 -1.89
N ILE A 156 33.20 -14.43 -1.89
CA ILE A 156 34.06 -14.69 -0.74
C ILE A 156 35.50 -14.39 -1.14
N THR A 157 36.20 -13.63 -0.30
CA THR A 157 37.62 -13.26 -0.49
C THR A 157 38.49 -13.72 0.68
N ASN A 158 39.72 -14.01 0.37
CA ASN A 158 40.73 -14.25 1.41
C ASN A 158 41.22 -12.92 2.05
N ARG A 159 42.12 -13.01 3.02
CA ARG A 159 42.72 -11.83 3.70
C ARG A 159 43.49 -10.89 2.79
N TRP A 160 43.83 -11.32 1.58
CA TRP A 160 44.54 -10.52 0.57
C TRP A 160 43.63 -9.86 -0.42
N GLY A 161 42.29 -10.07 -0.29
CA GLY A 161 41.29 -9.56 -1.21
C GLY A 161 41.15 -10.41 -2.47
N GLU A 162 41.78 -11.58 -2.58
CA GLU A 162 41.58 -12.46 -3.73
C GLU A 162 40.27 -13.22 -3.60
N VAL A 163 39.51 -13.28 -4.68
CA VAL A 163 38.24 -14.02 -4.74
C VAL A 163 38.50 -15.52 -4.72
N VAL A 164 37.99 -16.23 -3.73
CA VAL A 164 38.08 -17.67 -3.56
C VAL A 164 36.80 -18.40 -3.97
N TYR A 165 35.65 -17.73 -3.89
CA TYR A 165 34.34 -18.29 -4.27
C TYR A 165 33.38 -17.22 -4.73
N THR A 166 32.52 -17.56 -5.71
CA THR A 166 31.39 -16.73 -6.13
C THR A 166 30.20 -17.60 -6.48
N THR A 167 29.00 -17.11 -6.20
CA THR A 167 27.77 -17.78 -6.62
C THR A 167 26.64 -16.76 -6.79
N ASN A 168 25.71 -17.05 -7.71
CA ASN A 168 24.43 -16.37 -7.87
C ASN A 168 23.23 -17.26 -7.50
N ASP A 169 23.51 -18.40 -6.85
CA ASP A 169 22.49 -19.35 -6.40
C ASP A 169 22.66 -19.58 -4.88
N ILE A 170 21.65 -19.24 -4.11
CA ILE A 170 21.65 -19.37 -2.65
C ILE A 170 21.81 -20.82 -2.17
N ASN A 171 21.48 -21.79 -3.03
CA ASN A 171 21.61 -23.22 -2.72
C ASN A 171 22.97 -23.81 -3.12
N LYS A 172 23.88 -23.00 -3.63
CA LYS A 172 25.27 -23.39 -3.89
C LYS A 172 26.16 -22.88 -2.78
N PHE A 173 26.84 -23.82 -2.13
CA PHE A 173 27.62 -23.57 -0.93
C PHE A 173 29.12 -23.68 -1.21
N TRP A 174 29.91 -22.88 -0.51
CA TRP A 174 31.37 -22.98 -0.59
C TRP A 174 31.85 -24.19 0.21
N ASP A 175 32.67 -25.04 -0.42
CA ASP A 175 33.25 -26.27 0.12
C ASP A 175 34.67 -26.07 0.71
N GLY A 176 35.06 -24.83 0.98
CA GLY A 176 36.40 -24.53 1.48
C GLY A 176 37.52 -24.66 0.47
N LYS A 177 37.21 -24.81 -0.85
CA LYS A 177 38.24 -24.90 -1.89
C LYS A 177 38.35 -23.59 -2.66
N SER A 178 39.58 -23.31 -3.10
CA SER A 178 39.90 -22.25 -4.06
C SER A 178 40.69 -22.85 -5.23
N LYS A 179 40.21 -22.63 -6.46
CA LYS A 179 40.85 -23.14 -7.70
C LYS A 179 41.11 -24.67 -7.64
N GLY A 180 40.21 -25.42 -6.99
CA GLY A 180 40.25 -26.87 -6.90
C GLY A 180 41.16 -27.45 -5.78
N SER A 181 41.81 -26.60 -5.00
CA SER A 181 42.64 -27.02 -3.85
C SER A 181 42.00 -26.50 -2.55
N PRO A 182 42.21 -27.20 -1.39
CA PRO A 182 41.77 -26.65 -0.10
C PRO A 182 42.33 -25.25 0.12
N ALA A 183 41.45 -24.33 0.54
CA ALA A 183 41.85 -22.98 0.89
C ALA A 183 42.59 -22.99 2.24
N GLU A 184 43.40 -22.00 2.54
CA GLU A 184 44.09 -21.93 3.80
C GLU A 184 43.12 -21.81 4.98
N GLN A 185 43.44 -22.45 6.11
CA GLN A 185 42.70 -22.22 7.34
C GLN A 185 42.79 -20.74 7.74
N GLY A 186 41.64 -20.14 8.08
CA GLY A 186 41.61 -18.75 8.50
C GLY A 186 40.28 -18.06 8.26
N THR A 187 40.35 -16.74 8.38
CA THR A 187 39.18 -15.86 8.21
C THR A 187 39.09 -15.36 6.77
N TYR A 188 37.90 -15.45 6.24
CA TYR A 188 37.50 -14.98 4.92
C TYR A 188 36.45 -13.90 5.07
N THR A 189 36.38 -12.97 4.11
CA THR A 189 35.34 -11.93 4.06
C THR A 189 34.33 -12.29 2.99
N TYR A 190 33.06 -12.20 3.30
CA TYR A 190 32.01 -12.31 2.29
C TYR A 190 31.31 -10.97 2.05
N GLN A 191 30.87 -10.77 0.83
CA GLN A 191 29.90 -9.73 0.44
C GLN A 191 28.72 -10.43 -0.23
N VAL A 192 27.52 -10.04 0.15
CA VAL A 192 26.28 -10.57 -0.40
C VAL A 192 25.38 -9.42 -0.83
N ASP A 193 24.90 -9.53 -2.07
CA ASP A 193 23.92 -8.64 -2.66
C ASP A 193 22.63 -9.44 -2.92
N ILE A 194 21.51 -8.97 -2.36
CA ILE A 194 20.22 -9.64 -2.44
C ILE A 194 19.19 -8.65 -2.96
N ILE A 195 18.36 -9.06 -3.92
CA ILE A 195 17.10 -8.39 -4.21
C ILE A 195 15.99 -9.29 -3.68
N GLY A 196 15.17 -8.74 -2.80
CA GLY A 196 14.01 -9.41 -2.24
C GLY A 196 12.86 -9.52 -3.26
N LYS A 197 11.89 -10.41 -2.98
CA LYS A 197 10.64 -10.45 -3.74
C LYS A 197 9.85 -9.14 -3.64
N ASP A 198 10.10 -8.34 -2.61
CA ASP A 198 9.65 -6.98 -2.40
C ASP A 198 10.41 -5.93 -3.24
N LYS A 199 11.30 -6.37 -4.14
CA LYS A 199 12.16 -5.55 -5.01
C LYS A 199 13.16 -4.66 -4.28
N ARG A 200 13.30 -4.80 -2.96
CA ARG A 200 14.28 -4.06 -2.17
C ARG A 200 15.66 -4.69 -2.27
N LEU A 201 16.68 -3.83 -2.32
CA LEU A 201 18.08 -4.22 -2.35
C LEU A 201 18.63 -4.31 -0.93
N PHE A 202 19.28 -5.43 -0.60
CA PHE A 202 19.98 -5.66 0.65
C PHE A 202 21.44 -6.01 0.34
N ASN A 203 22.37 -5.25 0.95
CA ASN A 203 23.79 -5.51 0.87
C ASN A 203 24.28 -5.84 2.26
N THR A 204 25.04 -6.91 2.40
CA THR A 204 25.67 -7.26 3.67
C THR A 204 27.08 -7.75 3.45
N THR A 205 27.94 -7.46 4.42
CA THR A 205 29.32 -7.95 4.48
C THR A 205 29.57 -8.56 5.84
N GLY A 206 30.44 -9.55 5.89
CA GLY A 206 30.81 -10.18 7.14
C GLY A 206 32.02 -11.09 6.96
N THR A 207 32.32 -11.85 8.01
CA THR A 207 33.44 -12.76 8.00
C THR A 207 33.01 -14.18 8.32
N VAL A 208 33.73 -15.17 7.77
CA VAL A 208 33.56 -16.58 8.03
C VAL A 208 34.92 -17.21 8.28
N ASN A 209 35.00 -18.14 9.22
CA ASN A 209 36.19 -18.89 9.51
C ASN A 209 36.13 -20.29 8.90
N ALA A 210 37.13 -20.67 8.10
CA ALA A 210 37.36 -22.04 7.68
C ALA A 210 38.36 -22.69 8.64
N ILE A 211 37.96 -23.79 9.29
CA ILE A 211 38.74 -24.52 10.29
C ILE A 211 38.86 -25.97 9.81
N TYR A 212 40.07 -26.53 9.82
CA TYR A 212 40.35 -27.90 9.40
C TYR A 212 40.67 -28.78 10.57
#